data_caf0cbdc7dffdc1ec75f73038c317ce2
#
_entry.id   caf0cbdc7dffdc1ec75f73038c317ce2
#
_cell.length_a   1.000
_cell.length_b   1.000
_cell.length_c   1.000
_cell.angle_alpha   90.00
_cell.angle_beta   90.00
_cell.angle_gamma   90.00
#
_symmetry.space_group_name_H-M   'P 1'
#
loop_
_entity.id
_entity.type
_entity.pdbx_description
1 polymer ?
#
loop_
_entity_poly.entity_id
_entity_poly.type
_entity_poly.pdbx_seq_one_letter_code
_entity_poly.pdbx_strand_id
1 'polypeptide(L)'
;MELTIEQALQQGVAAHKEGKLQDAERLYRVILQSQPLHPDANHNLGVLAVSVNKADEALPLFKTALEANPKIEQIWLSYIDALIKEKQFENAKQVIEQAINKGIDAKNLESLLSKSEL
;
A
#
# COMPACT_ATOMS: atom_id res chain seq x y z
N MET A 1 22.69 1.75 -18.70
CA MET A 1 22.92 1.04 -17.43
C MET A 1 21.59 0.67 -16.79
N GLU A 2 21.40 -0.60 -16.51
CA GLU A 2 20.15 -1.07 -15.93
C GLU A 2 20.19 -0.92 -14.42
N LEU A 3 19.04 -0.52 -13.85
CA LEU A 3 18.88 -0.45 -12.40
C LEU A 3 18.58 -1.83 -11.85
N THR A 4 19.12 -2.13 -10.66
CA THR A 4 18.64 -3.28 -9.91
C THR A 4 17.25 -2.97 -9.37
N ILE A 5 16.51 -4.00 -8.98
CA ILE A 5 15.18 -3.83 -8.33
C ILE A 5 15.30 -2.92 -7.11
N GLU A 6 16.33 -3.14 -6.30
CA GLU A 6 16.54 -2.33 -5.10
C GLU A 6 16.83 -0.87 -5.43
N GLN A 7 17.67 -0.62 -6.44
CA GLN A 7 17.96 0.74 -6.88
C GLN A 7 16.71 1.43 -7.42
N ALA A 8 15.91 0.74 -8.24
CA ALA A 8 14.66 1.29 -8.75
C ALA A 8 13.70 1.63 -7.61
N LEU A 9 13.61 0.76 -6.59
CA LEU A 9 12.76 1.01 -5.44
C LEU A 9 13.22 2.25 -4.67
N GLN A 10 14.52 2.35 -4.39
CA GLN A 10 15.08 3.51 -3.68
C GLN A 10 14.85 4.80 -4.44
N GLN A 11 15.06 4.78 -5.75
CA GLN A 11 14.84 5.97 -6.59
C GLN A 11 13.37 6.34 -6.67
N GLY A 12 12.48 5.33 -6.70
CA GLY A 12 11.05 5.57 -6.69
C GLY A 12 10.59 6.25 -5.41
N VAL A 13 11.08 5.77 -4.26
CA VAL A 13 10.77 6.38 -2.96
C VAL A 13 11.28 7.82 -2.90
N ALA A 14 12.52 8.05 -3.35
CA ALA A 14 13.11 9.39 -3.38
C ALA A 14 12.30 10.33 -4.28
N ALA A 15 11.91 9.87 -5.47
CA ALA A 15 11.11 10.66 -6.40
C ALA A 15 9.76 11.02 -5.79
N HIS A 16 9.11 10.07 -5.10
CA HIS A 16 7.84 10.34 -4.44
C HIS A 16 7.99 11.43 -3.37
N LYS A 17 9.05 11.35 -2.56
CA LYS A 17 9.30 12.34 -1.51
C LYS A 17 9.57 13.73 -2.08
N GLU A 18 10.15 13.80 -3.27
CA GLU A 18 10.43 15.07 -3.94
C GLU A 18 9.24 15.59 -4.74
N GLY A 19 8.12 14.88 -4.73
CA GLY A 19 6.93 15.28 -5.47
C GLY A 19 6.99 14.93 -6.96
N LYS A 20 7.98 14.16 -7.39
CA LYS A 20 8.13 13.72 -8.79
C LYS A 20 7.32 12.45 -8.99
N LEU A 21 5.99 12.61 -8.97
CA LEU A 21 5.08 11.46 -8.89
C LEU A 21 5.10 10.58 -10.13
N GLN A 22 5.23 11.18 -11.33
CA GLN A 22 5.30 10.41 -12.57
C GLN A 22 6.58 9.57 -12.63
N ASP A 23 7.70 10.12 -12.16
CA ASP A 23 8.96 9.37 -12.11
C ASP A 23 8.85 8.21 -11.12
N ALA A 24 8.25 8.46 -9.97
CA ALA A 24 8.04 7.40 -8.97
C ALA A 24 7.17 6.28 -9.54
N GLU A 25 6.06 6.63 -10.17
CA GLU A 25 5.16 5.64 -10.78
C GLU A 25 5.89 4.80 -11.81
N ARG A 26 6.66 5.44 -12.69
CA ARG A 26 7.40 4.74 -13.73
C ARG A 26 8.37 3.72 -13.12
N LEU A 27 9.08 4.13 -12.08
CA LEU A 27 10.06 3.25 -11.42
C LEU A 27 9.39 2.05 -10.74
N TYR A 28 8.28 2.27 -10.05
CA TYR A 28 7.54 1.17 -9.42
C TYR A 28 6.98 0.20 -10.48
N ARG A 29 6.48 0.72 -11.60
CA ARG A 29 5.95 -0.13 -12.66
C ARG A 29 7.02 -0.95 -13.35
N VAL A 30 8.23 -0.41 -13.48
CA VAL A 30 9.38 -1.17 -14.00
C VAL A 30 9.67 -2.38 -13.10
N ILE A 31 9.63 -2.18 -11.78
CA ILE A 31 9.82 -3.29 -10.84
C ILE A 31 8.73 -4.34 -11.04
N LEU A 32 7.48 -3.91 -11.17
CA LEU A 32 6.35 -4.82 -11.29
C LEU A 32 6.31 -5.56 -12.62
N GLN A 33 6.95 -5.04 -13.68
CA GLN A 33 7.11 -5.77 -14.93
C GLN A 33 8.00 -6.99 -14.73
N SER A 34 9.03 -6.86 -13.90
CA SER A 34 9.97 -7.95 -13.59
C SER A 34 9.45 -8.84 -12.47
N GLN A 35 8.85 -8.25 -11.44
CA GLN A 35 8.35 -8.96 -10.26
C GLN A 35 6.94 -8.46 -9.92
N PRO A 36 5.90 -9.00 -10.59
CA PRO A 36 4.52 -8.52 -10.40
C PRO A 36 4.01 -8.61 -8.97
N LEU A 37 4.58 -9.50 -8.15
CA LEU A 37 4.15 -9.70 -6.77
C LEU A 37 5.07 -9.03 -5.75
N HIS A 38 5.98 -8.15 -6.19
CA HIS A 38 6.91 -7.47 -5.29
C HIS A 38 6.13 -6.66 -4.26
N PRO A 39 6.24 -7.00 -2.94
CA PRO A 39 5.37 -6.35 -1.95
C PRO A 39 5.62 -4.85 -1.81
N ASP A 40 6.87 -4.43 -1.74
CA ASP A 40 7.19 -3.01 -1.55
C ASP A 40 6.77 -2.17 -2.75
N ALA A 41 6.99 -2.67 -3.97
CA ALA A 41 6.62 -1.93 -5.19
C ALA A 41 5.10 -1.78 -5.29
N ASN A 42 4.35 -2.86 -5.02
CA ASN A 42 2.88 -2.79 -4.99
C ASN A 42 2.39 -1.83 -3.92
N HIS A 43 2.94 -1.93 -2.71
CA HIS A 43 2.56 -1.05 -1.61
C HIS A 43 2.85 0.41 -1.94
N ASN A 44 4.06 0.70 -2.39
CA ASN A 44 4.47 2.08 -2.66
C ASN A 44 3.68 2.70 -3.82
N LEU A 45 3.37 1.90 -4.85
CA LEU A 45 2.51 2.37 -5.95
C LEU A 45 1.10 2.66 -5.43
N GLY A 46 0.60 1.83 -4.51
CA GLY A 46 -0.69 2.06 -3.86
C GLY A 46 -0.69 3.35 -3.05
N VAL A 47 0.35 3.59 -2.26
CA VAL A 47 0.48 4.83 -1.48
C VAL A 47 0.48 6.04 -2.41
N LEU A 48 1.19 5.94 -3.52
CA LEU A 48 1.21 7.01 -4.51
C LEU A 48 -0.19 7.28 -5.08
N ALA A 49 -0.93 6.23 -5.40
CA ALA A 49 -2.30 6.36 -5.90
C ALA A 49 -3.19 7.07 -4.89
N VAL A 50 -3.10 6.71 -3.60
CA VAL A 50 -3.85 7.38 -2.54
C VAL A 50 -3.49 8.86 -2.48
N SER A 51 -2.21 9.18 -2.63
CA SER A 51 -1.74 10.57 -2.53
C SER A 51 -2.27 11.47 -3.66
N VAL A 52 -2.66 10.88 -4.79
CA VAL A 52 -3.28 11.61 -5.89
C VAL A 52 -4.79 11.39 -5.96
N ASN A 53 -5.38 11.01 -4.83
CA ASN A 53 -6.82 10.87 -4.66
C ASN A 53 -7.45 9.74 -5.49
N LYS A 54 -6.69 8.66 -5.68
CA LYS A 54 -7.11 7.46 -6.41
C LYS A 54 -7.06 6.24 -5.51
N ALA A 55 -7.68 6.35 -4.33
CA ALA A 55 -7.66 5.26 -3.34
C ALA A 55 -8.28 3.96 -3.90
N ASP A 56 -9.27 4.09 -4.81
CA ASP A 56 -9.87 2.94 -5.47
C ASP A 56 -8.85 2.13 -6.27
N GLU A 57 -7.93 2.81 -6.95
CA GLU A 57 -6.88 2.14 -7.72
C GLU A 57 -5.82 1.52 -6.82
N ALA A 58 -5.68 2.04 -5.59
CA ALA A 58 -4.71 1.51 -4.63
C ALA A 58 -5.14 0.17 -4.04
N LEU A 59 -6.44 -0.10 -3.95
CA LEU A 59 -6.95 -1.29 -3.26
C LEU A 59 -6.36 -2.60 -3.82
N PRO A 60 -6.40 -2.86 -5.14
CA PRO A 60 -5.82 -4.10 -5.66
C PRO A 60 -4.31 -4.17 -5.47
N LEU A 61 -3.63 -3.03 -5.46
CA LEU A 61 -2.17 -2.99 -5.24
C LEU A 61 -1.83 -3.41 -3.82
N PHE A 62 -2.55 -2.87 -2.84
CA PHE A 62 -2.35 -3.25 -1.43
C PHE A 62 -2.70 -4.72 -1.20
N LYS A 63 -3.77 -5.20 -1.83
CA LYS A 63 -4.16 -6.59 -1.69
C LYS A 63 -3.06 -7.53 -2.22
N THR A 64 -2.49 -7.21 -3.37
CA THR A 64 -1.38 -7.98 -3.94
C THR A 64 -0.18 -7.96 -2.99
N ALA A 65 0.15 -6.80 -2.44
CA ALA A 65 1.27 -6.67 -1.50
C ALA A 65 1.06 -7.55 -0.27
N LEU A 66 -0.16 -7.57 0.27
CA LEU A 66 -0.49 -8.38 1.46
C LEU A 66 -0.44 -9.87 1.17
N GLU A 67 -0.89 -10.30 0.00
CA GLU A 67 -0.82 -11.70 -0.40
C GLU A 67 0.63 -12.15 -0.53
N ALA A 68 1.50 -11.25 -1.01
CA ALA A 68 2.93 -11.55 -1.14
C ALA A 68 3.64 -11.58 0.21
N ASN A 69 3.28 -10.67 1.12
CA ASN A 69 3.89 -10.62 2.46
C ASN A 69 2.92 -10.09 3.51
N PRO A 70 2.16 -10.97 4.19
CA PRO A 70 1.17 -10.56 5.19
C PRO A 70 1.75 -10.17 6.54
N LYS A 71 3.08 -10.15 6.69
CA LYS A 71 3.71 -9.85 7.97
C LYS A 71 4.07 -8.38 8.16
N ILE A 72 3.92 -7.55 7.11
CA ILE A 72 4.29 -6.13 7.16
C ILE A 72 3.09 -5.32 7.61
N GLU A 73 3.12 -4.82 8.86
CA GLU A 73 2.02 -4.07 9.45
C GLU A 73 1.64 -2.85 8.62
N GLN A 74 2.62 -2.13 8.09
CA GLN A 74 2.36 -0.90 7.35
C GLN A 74 1.47 -1.12 6.13
N ILE A 75 1.57 -2.27 5.47
CA ILE A 75 0.72 -2.57 4.32
C ILE A 75 -0.74 -2.73 4.75
N TRP A 76 -0.97 -3.41 5.89
CA TRP A 76 -2.32 -3.53 6.45
C TRP A 76 -2.90 -2.16 6.76
N LEU A 77 -2.11 -1.28 7.40
CA LEU A 77 -2.56 0.08 7.73
C LEU A 77 -2.94 0.85 6.49
N SER A 78 -2.12 0.77 5.44
CA SER A 78 -2.38 1.47 4.18
C SER A 78 -3.66 0.96 3.50
N TYR A 79 -3.86 -0.36 3.51
CA TYR A 79 -5.05 -0.97 2.89
C TYR A 79 -6.32 -0.57 3.63
N ILE A 80 -6.30 -0.65 4.96
CA ILE A 80 -7.46 -0.28 5.78
C ILE A 80 -7.77 1.21 5.59
N ASP A 81 -6.75 2.07 5.59
CA ASP A 81 -6.92 3.50 5.35
C ASP A 81 -7.58 3.78 3.99
N ALA A 82 -7.13 3.07 2.95
CA ALA A 82 -7.70 3.24 1.61
C ALA A 82 -9.16 2.78 1.56
N LEU A 83 -9.50 1.68 2.23
CA LEU A 83 -10.89 1.21 2.33
C LEU A 83 -11.77 2.26 3.02
N ILE A 84 -11.27 2.86 4.08
CA ILE A 84 -11.98 3.92 4.81
C ILE A 84 -12.19 5.13 3.91
N LYS A 85 -11.16 5.55 3.16
CA LYS A 85 -11.27 6.67 2.23
C LYS A 85 -12.33 6.42 1.15
N GLU A 86 -12.50 5.15 0.75
CA GLU A 86 -13.53 4.74 -0.21
C GLU A 86 -14.85 4.44 0.48
N LYS A 87 -14.96 4.71 1.77
CA LYS A 87 -16.17 4.51 2.58
C LYS A 87 -16.62 3.04 2.62
N GLN A 88 -15.69 2.11 2.43
CA GLN A 88 -15.95 0.68 2.51
C GLN A 88 -15.72 0.19 3.95
N PHE A 89 -16.53 0.68 4.88
CA PHE A 89 -16.31 0.45 6.32
C PHE A 89 -16.45 -1.02 6.72
N GLU A 90 -17.40 -1.74 6.13
CA GLU A 90 -17.58 -3.15 6.45
C GLU A 90 -16.39 -3.99 5.96
N ASN A 91 -15.89 -3.67 4.77
CA ASN A 91 -14.68 -4.33 4.26
C ASN A 91 -13.46 -3.99 5.14
N ALA A 92 -13.37 -2.75 5.61
CA ALA A 92 -12.29 -2.36 6.51
C ALA A 92 -12.31 -3.19 7.80
N LYS A 93 -13.50 -3.40 8.38
CA LYS A 93 -13.64 -4.24 9.59
C LYS A 93 -13.20 -5.67 9.33
N GLN A 94 -13.59 -6.25 8.19
CA GLN A 94 -13.18 -7.61 7.83
C GLN A 94 -11.66 -7.72 7.65
N VAL A 95 -11.04 -6.72 7.03
CA VAL A 95 -9.60 -6.70 6.82
C VAL A 95 -8.87 -6.57 8.16
N ILE A 96 -9.39 -5.79 9.09
CA ILE A 96 -8.83 -5.69 10.44
C ILE A 96 -8.82 -7.07 11.12
N GLU A 97 -9.93 -7.81 11.02
CA GLU A 97 -9.99 -9.17 11.59
C GLU A 97 -8.97 -10.09 10.94
N GLN A 98 -8.81 -10.00 9.62
CA GLN A 98 -7.81 -10.79 8.91
C GLN A 98 -6.39 -10.47 9.37
N ALA A 99 -6.10 -9.17 9.57
CA ALA A 99 -4.80 -8.73 10.04
C ALA A 99 -4.50 -9.27 11.43
N ILE A 100 -5.47 -9.21 12.34
CA ILE A 100 -5.32 -9.72 13.69
C ILE A 100 -5.04 -11.23 13.64
N ASN A 101 -5.75 -11.96 12.79
CA ASN A 101 -5.53 -13.39 12.62
C ASN A 101 -4.14 -13.72 12.09
N LYS A 102 -3.51 -12.76 11.39
CA LYS A 102 -2.14 -12.92 10.90
C LYS A 102 -1.08 -12.45 11.89
N GLY A 103 -1.50 -12.03 13.09
CA GLY A 103 -0.59 -11.62 14.16
C GLY A 103 -0.25 -10.14 14.20
N ILE A 104 -0.99 -9.31 13.46
CA ILE A 104 -0.78 -7.87 13.48
C ILE A 104 -1.49 -7.29 14.71
N ASP A 105 -0.88 -6.29 15.36
CA ASP A 105 -1.43 -5.66 16.55
C ASP A 105 -2.74 -4.92 16.23
N ALA A 106 -3.80 -5.28 16.93
CA ALA A 106 -5.13 -4.72 16.72
C ALA A 106 -5.22 -3.23 17.06
N LYS A 107 -4.39 -2.76 17.98
CA LYS A 107 -4.51 -1.41 18.53
C LYS A 107 -4.43 -0.32 17.46
N ASN A 108 -3.42 -0.37 16.60
CA ASN A 108 -3.24 0.62 15.56
C ASN A 108 -4.31 0.50 14.48
N LEU A 109 -4.74 -0.73 14.17
CA LEU A 109 -5.74 -0.99 13.14
C LEU A 109 -7.10 -0.44 13.54
N GLU A 110 -7.53 -0.71 14.77
CA GLU A 110 -8.82 -0.27 15.29
C GLU A 110 -8.88 1.24 15.44
N SER A 111 -7.74 1.86 15.74
CA SER A 111 -7.64 3.31 15.84
C SER A 111 -8.01 4.02 14.54
N LEU A 112 -7.62 3.46 13.40
CA LEU A 112 -7.97 4.02 12.09
C LEU A 112 -9.48 4.04 11.88
N LEU A 113 -10.15 2.95 12.22
CA LEU A 113 -11.60 2.85 12.05
C LEU A 113 -12.34 3.80 12.98
N SER A 114 -11.91 3.88 14.24
CA SER A 114 -12.51 4.80 15.21
C SER A 114 -12.44 6.25 14.75
N LYS A 115 -11.31 6.68 14.20
CA LYS A 115 -11.15 8.03 13.69
C LYS A 115 -12.09 8.32 12.54
N SER A 116 -12.37 7.34 11.68
CA SER A 116 -13.22 7.54 10.53
C SER A 116 -14.70 7.62 10.89
N GLU A 117 -15.10 7.00 11.99
CA GLU A 117 -16.51 6.98 12.44
C GLU A 117 -16.90 8.24 13.20
N LEU A 118 -15.94 9.07 13.58
CA LEU A 118 -16.20 10.34 14.20
C LEU A 118 -16.54 11.40 13.16
#